data_cdb111adb4f35a265a2602ba830748dc
#
_entry.id   cdb111adb4f35a265a2602ba830748dc
#
_cell.length_a   1.000
_cell.length_b   1.000
_cell.length_c   1.000
_cell.angle_alpha   90.00
_cell.angle_beta   90.00
_cell.angle_gamma   90.00
#
_symmetry.space_group_name_H-M   'P 1'
#
loop_
_entity.id
_entity.type
_entity.pdbx_description
1 polymer ?
#
loop_
_entity_poly.entity_id
_entity_poly.type
_entity_poly.pdbx_seq_one_letter_code
_entity_poly.pdbx_strand_id
1 'polypeptide(L)'
;MDAMGTQKTIAKKIRKKKADYVLALKKNHGTLYEEIETYFKDKELLSACDYNYTKEKARGGIETREYWQTDDINWVSGKKEWHGLTTIIMTRNTSTKNGQTTAETRYFISSLSPDIYEITRAVRSHWMVESYHWHLDVTFREDYDHTLNKHIAYNLNIMRKLALNTLKLIDVGRKSSLKKKRMIIGWNPLKYFDSILSV
;
A
#
# COMPACT_ATOMS: atom_id res chain seq x y z
N MET A 1 6.33 -2.35 -0.75
CA MET A 1 7.19 -1.51 -1.64
C MET A 1 6.87 -1.87 -3.08
N ASP A 2 6.76 -0.88 -3.97
CA ASP A 2 6.43 -1.11 -5.39
C ASP A 2 7.53 -1.90 -6.11
N ALA A 3 7.19 -2.53 -7.23
CA ALA A 3 8.07 -3.43 -8.00
C ALA A 3 9.38 -2.79 -8.49
N MET A 4 9.45 -1.47 -8.67
CA MET A 4 10.70 -0.76 -8.93
C MET A 4 11.71 -0.89 -7.79
N GLY A 5 11.23 -0.99 -6.54
CA GLY A 5 12.06 -1.21 -5.35
C GLY A 5 12.35 -2.68 -5.05
N THR A 6 11.82 -3.61 -5.83
CA THR A 6 12.05 -5.06 -5.64
C THR A 6 13.40 -5.44 -6.24
N GLN A 7 14.44 -5.31 -5.43
CA GLN A 7 15.83 -5.60 -5.81
C GLN A 7 16.53 -6.36 -4.68
N LYS A 8 17.38 -7.33 -5.06
CA LYS A 8 18.15 -8.16 -4.12
C LYS A 8 19.01 -7.31 -3.17
N THR A 9 19.61 -6.25 -3.70
CA THR A 9 20.42 -5.28 -2.93
C THR A 9 19.61 -4.53 -1.89
N ILE A 10 18.35 -4.17 -2.21
CA ILE A 10 17.42 -3.49 -1.29
C ILE A 10 16.98 -4.46 -0.21
N ALA A 11 16.57 -5.69 -0.55
CA ALA A 11 16.23 -6.73 0.42
C ALA A 11 17.37 -6.96 1.42
N LYS A 12 18.62 -7.09 0.93
CA LYS A 12 19.82 -7.21 1.77
C LYS A 12 20.02 -6.01 2.70
N LYS A 13 19.78 -4.80 2.20
CA LYS A 13 19.93 -3.55 2.96
C LYS A 13 18.90 -3.42 4.08
N ILE A 14 17.65 -3.83 3.80
CA ILE A 14 16.55 -3.86 4.78
C ILE A 14 16.90 -4.86 5.91
N ARG A 15 17.27 -6.08 5.56
CA ARG A 15 17.64 -7.13 6.54
C ARG A 15 18.86 -6.77 7.37
N LYS A 16 19.85 -6.10 6.77
CA LYS A 16 20.99 -5.53 7.52
C LYS A 16 20.56 -4.54 8.62
N LYS A 17 19.49 -3.81 8.40
CA LYS A 17 18.90 -2.87 9.36
C LYS A 17 17.95 -3.55 10.35
N LYS A 18 17.91 -4.88 10.41
CA LYS A 18 17.00 -5.69 11.25
C LYS A 18 15.51 -5.37 11.02
N ALA A 19 15.17 -4.97 9.80
CA ALA A 19 13.81 -4.71 9.38
C ALA A 19 13.34 -5.79 8.40
N ASP A 20 12.02 -5.92 8.23
CA ASP A 20 11.40 -6.85 7.31
C ASP A 20 10.88 -6.15 6.05
N TYR A 21 10.64 -6.94 5.01
CA TYR A 21 10.13 -6.45 3.75
C TYR A 21 8.95 -7.26 3.23
N VAL A 22 8.06 -6.59 2.50
CA VAL A 22 7.09 -7.17 1.58
C VAL A 22 7.28 -6.46 0.24
N LEU A 23 7.77 -7.18 -0.76
CA LEU A 23 8.17 -6.64 -2.05
C LEU A 23 7.26 -7.19 -3.15
N ALA A 24 6.66 -6.30 -3.94
CA ALA A 24 5.80 -6.69 -5.06
C ALA A 24 6.63 -7.22 -6.23
N LEU A 25 6.18 -8.32 -6.82
CA LEU A 25 6.76 -8.89 -8.04
C LEU A 25 5.96 -8.43 -9.25
N LYS A 26 6.65 -8.17 -10.35
CA LYS A 26 6.08 -7.95 -11.68
C LYS A 26 6.85 -8.79 -12.70
N LYS A 27 6.36 -8.86 -13.92
CA LYS A 27 6.96 -9.63 -15.02
C LYS A 27 8.45 -9.31 -15.30
N ASN A 28 8.94 -8.14 -14.87
CA ASN A 28 10.36 -7.79 -14.96
C ASN A 28 11.27 -8.61 -14.04
N HIS A 29 10.71 -9.44 -13.14
CA HIS A 29 11.46 -10.35 -12.27
C HIS A 29 11.63 -11.75 -12.88
N GLY A 30 11.25 -11.91 -14.17
CA GLY A 30 11.52 -13.12 -14.97
C GLY A 30 11.09 -14.41 -14.28
N THR A 31 12.03 -15.36 -14.20
CA THR A 31 11.84 -16.72 -13.67
C THR A 31 11.15 -16.73 -12.29
N LEU A 32 11.55 -15.84 -11.37
CA LEU A 32 10.95 -15.79 -10.04
C LEU A 32 9.45 -15.48 -10.09
N TYR A 33 9.03 -14.56 -10.97
CA TYR A 33 7.64 -14.25 -11.15
C TYR A 33 6.86 -15.44 -11.72
N GLU A 34 7.39 -16.10 -12.75
CA GLU A 34 6.77 -17.23 -13.43
C GLU A 34 6.61 -18.44 -12.52
N GLU A 35 7.64 -18.74 -11.73
CA GLU A 35 7.61 -19.82 -10.74
C GLU A 35 6.52 -19.60 -9.70
N ILE A 36 6.45 -18.40 -9.11
CA ILE A 36 5.45 -18.05 -8.08
C ILE A 36 4.04 -17.99 -8.70
N GLU A 37 3.90 -17.47 -9.90
CA GLU A 37 2.62 -17.48 -10.61
C GLU A 37 2.13 -18.91 -10.87
N THR A 38 3.02 -19.81 -11.28
CA THR A 38 2.71 -21.22 -11.54
C THR A 38 2.28 -21.94 -10.25
N TYR A 39 3.00 -21.72 -9.16
CA TYR A 39 2.65 -22.27 -7.85
C TYR A 39 1.22 -21.90 -7.43
N PHE A 40 0.86 -20.64 -7.49
CA PHE A 40 -0.48 -20.20 -7.09
C PHE A 40 -1.59 -20.49 -8.11
N LYS A 41 -1.27 -20.95 -9.33
CA LYS A 41 -2.23 -21.48 -10.30
C LYS A 41 -2.61 -22.93 -10.03
N ASP A 42 -1.77 -23.68 -9.34
CA ASP A 42 -2.07 -25.05 -8.91
C ASP A 42 -3.10 -25.03 -7.79
N LYS A 43 -4.20 -25.75 -7.97
CA LYS A 43 -5.33 -25.75 -7.04
C LYS A 43 -5.00 -26.48 -5.73
N GLU A 44 -4.18 -27.53 -5.79
CA GLU A 44 -3.81 -28.32 -4.61
C GLU A 44 -2.86 -27.50 -3.73
N LEU A 45 -1.83 -26.91 -4.34
CA LEU A 45 -0.89 -26.04 -3.63
C LEU A 45 -1.58 -24.80 -3.06
N LEU A 46 -2.49 -24.19 -3.82
CA LEU A 46 -3.27 -23.04 -3.36
C LEU A 46 -4.14 -23.38 -2.14
N SER A 47 -4.75 -24.58 -2.12
CA SER A 47 -5.58 -25.01 -0.99
C SER A 47 -4.81 -25.28 0.30
N ALA A 48 -3.49 -25.53 0.18
CA ALA A 48 -2.60 -25.73 1.31
C ALA A 48 -2.02 -24.41 1.88
N CYS A 49 -2.24 -23.29 1.20
CA CYS A 49 -1.79 -21.98 1.67
C CYS A 49 -2.65 -21.45 2.82
N ASP A 50 -2.03 -20.67 3.70
CA ASP A 50 -2.78 -19.82 4.63
C ASP A 50 -3.62 -18.82 3.84
N TYR A 51 -4.88 -18.65 4.26
CA TYR A 51 -5.85 -17.82 3.55
C TYR A 51 -6.52 -16.82 4.47
N ASN A 52 -6.70 -15.60 3.96
CA ASN A 52 -7.50 -14.55 4.58
C ASN A 52 -8.22 -13.73 3.51
N TYR A 53 -9.34 -13.10 3.87
CA TYR A 53 -10.04 -12.20 2.97
C TYR A 53 -10.65 -11.01 3.70
N THR A 54 -10.85 -9.92 2.96
CA THR A 54 -11.60 -8.75 3.42
C THR A 54 -12.65 -8.39 2.36
N LYS A 55 -13.85 -8.00 2.83
CA LYS A 55 -14.94 -7.57 1.95
C LYS A 55 -15.46 -6.22 2.41
N GLU A 56 -15.45 -5.24 1.54
CA GLU A 56 -15.81 -3.86 1.86
C GLU A 56 -16.77 -3.30 0.80
N LYS A 57 -17.68 -2.43 1.27
CA LYS A 57 -18.53 -1.62 0.39
C LYS A 57 -17.80 -0.31 0.08
N ALA A 58 -17.36 -0.10 -1.16
CA ALA A 58 -16.59 1.07 -1.54
C ALA A 58 -17.11 1.69 -2.85
N ARG A 59 -17.29 3.00 -2.85
CA ARG A 59 -17.62 3.81 -4.03
C ARG A 59 -18.75 3.25 -4.91
N GLY A 60 -19.82 2.74 -4.28
CA GLY A 60 -20.99 2.20 -4.99
C GLY A 60 -20.82 0.77 -5.53
N GLY A 61 -19.80 0.05 -5.08
CA GLY A 61 -19.55 -1.34 -5.42
C GLY A 61 -19.14 -2.17 -4.21
N ILE A 62 -18.85 -3.45 -4.46
CA ILE A 62 -18.29 -4.38 -3.48
C ILE A 62 -16.85 -4.65 -3.90
N GLU A 63 -15.92 -4.49 -2.98
CA GLU A 63 -14.53 -4.87 -3.13
C GLU A 63 -14.22 -6.05 -2.22
N THR A 64 -13.75 -7.15 -2.80
CA THR A 64 -13.25 -8.32 -2.09
C THR A 64 -11.75 -8.44 -2.33
N ARG A 65 -10.99 -8.59 -1.28
CA ARG A 65 -9.55 -8.82 -1.34
C ARG A 65 -9.24 -10.13 -0.66
N GLU A 66 -8.59 -10.99 -1.38
CA GLU A 66 -8.19 -12.32 -0.95
C GLU A 66 -6.68 -12.38 -0.87
N TYR A 67 -6.16 -13.08 0.11
CA TYR A 67 -4.73 -13.20 0.40
C TYR A 67 -4.39 -14.67 0.64
N TRP A 68 -3.34 -15.16 -0.01
CA TRP A 68 -2.77 -16.48 0.20
C TRP A 68 -1.29 -16.32 0.53
N GLN A 69 -0.81 -17.08 1.48
CA GLN A 69 0.58 -17.09 1.93
C GLN A 69 1.06 -18.51 2.13
N THR A 70 2.33 -18.75 1.80
CA THR A 70 3.02 -20.00 2.13
C THR A 70 4.48 -19.73 2.45
N ASP A 71 5.05 -20.55 3.34
CA ASP A 71 6.47 -20.63 3.66
C ASP A 71 7.16 -21.84 3.00
N ASP A 72 6.39 -22.68 2.30
CA ASP A 72 6.96 -23.74 1.45
C ASP A 72 7.59 -23.12 0.19
N ILE A 73 8.82 -22.65 0.33
CA ILE A 73 9.56 -21.92 -0.71
C ILE A 73 10.91 -22.56 -1.04
N ASN A 74 11.12 -23.83 -0.68
CA ASN A 74 12.41 -24.51 -0.91
C ASN A 74 12.67 -24.77 -2.40
N TRP A 75 11.61 -24.83 -3.19
CA TRP A 75 11.61 -25.01 -4.64
C TRP A 75 11.91 -23.69 -5.41
N VAL A 76 11.82 -22.52 -4.79
CA VAL A 76 12.02 -21.22 -5.45
C VAL A 76 13.47 -21.07 -5.91
N SER A 77 13.66 -20.93 -7.23
CA SER A 77 14.97 -20.69 -7.82
C SER A 77 15.52 -19.34 -7.34
N GLY A 78 16.82 -19.34 -7.01
CA GLY A 78 17.46 -18.11 -6.53
C GLY A 78 17.01 -17.62 -5.15
N LYS A 79 16.27 -18.44 -4.36
CA LYS A 79 15.87 -18.11 -2.98
C LYS A 79 17.03 -17.53 -2.16
N LYS A 80 18.22 -18.11 -2.26
CA LYS A 80 19.43 -17.68 -1.53
C LYS A 80 19.89 -16.26 -1.86
N GLU A 81 19.50 -15.72 -3.02
CA GLU A 81 19.85 -14.38 -3.45
C GLU A 81 18.96 -13.31 -2.80
N TRP A 82 17.76 -13.70 -2.35
CA TRP A 82 16.83 -12.86 -1.63
C TRP A 82 17.06 -12.99 -0.12
N HIS A 83 17.84 -12.08 0.41
CA HIS A 83 18.30 -12.15 1.80
C HIS A 83 17.13 -12.14 2.79
N GLY A 84 16.96 -13.26 3.51
CA GLY A 84 15.89 -13.43 4.49
C GLY A 84 14.51 -13.72 3.88
N LEU A 85 14.41 -14.18 2.64
CA LEU A 85 13.15 -14.64 2.06
C LEU A 85 12.59 -15.83 2.84
N THR A 86 11.40 -15.67 3.38
CA THR A 86 10.71 -16.66 4.21
C THR A 86 9.36 -17.08 3.63
N THR A 87 8.65 -16.17 2.96
CA THR A 87 7.30 -16.44 2.47
C THR A 87 7.04 -15.81 1.09
N ILE A 88 6.14 -16.43 0.33
CA ILE A 88 5.56 -15.89 -0.88
C ILE A 88 4.07 -15.66 -0.69
N ILE A 89 3.54 -14.64 -1.36
CA ILE A 89 2.17 -14.19 -1.17
C ILE A 89 1.52 -13.95 -2.54
N MET A 90 0.27 -14.37 -2.66
CA MET A 90 -0.63 -13.92 -3.73
C MET A 90 -1.76 -13.09 -3.14
N THR A 91 -2.14 -12.01 -3.83
CA THR A 91 -3.35 -11.26 -3.53
C THR A 91 -4.23 -11.19 -4.77
N ARG A 92 -5.55 -11.31 -4.56
CA ARG A 92 -6.56 -11.11 -5.61
C ARG A 92 -7.56 -10.06 -5.15
N ASN A 93 -7.60 -8.96 -5.88
CA ASN A 93 -8.57 -7.88 -5.65
C ASN A 93 -9.69 -7.99 -6.67
N THR A 94 -10.91 -8.21 -6.20
CA THR A 94 -12.11 -8.26 -7.04
C THR A 94 -12.99 -7.06 -6.73
N SER A 95 -13.33 -6.26 -7.74
CA SER A 95 -14.22 -5.11 -7.62
C SER A 95 -15.43 -5.30 -8.52
N THR A 96 -16.62 -5.26 -7.92
CA THR A 96 -17.89 -5.36 -8.64
C THR A 96 -18.63 -4.03 -8.53
N LYS A 97 -18.83 -3.35 -9.68
CA LYS A 97 -19.56 -2.07 -9.81
C LYS A 97 -20.51 -2.16 -10.98
N ASN A 98 -21.76 -1.72 -10.80
CA ASN A 98 -22.77 -1.69 -11.86
C ASN A 98 -22.89 -3.01 -12.64
N GLY A 99 -22.78 -4.14 -11.95
CA GLY A 99 -22.85 -5.48 -12.57
C GLY A 99 -21.57 -5.92 -13.29
N GLN A 100 -20.56 -5.08 -13.40
CA GLN A 100 -19.26 -5.44 -13.96
C GLN A 100 -18.28 -5.84 -12.86
N THR A 101 -17.60 -6.96 -13.07
CA THR A 101 -16.58 -7.47 -12.11
C THR A 101 -15.21 -7.41 -12.76
N THR A 102 -14.30 -6.79 -12.11
CA THR A 102 -12.86 -6.78 -12.46
C THR A 102 -12.06 -7.48 -11.38
N ALA A 103 -11.05 -8.25 -11.78
CA ALA A 103 -10.13 -8.91 -10.85
C ALA A 103 -8.68 -8.60 -11.22
N GLU A 104 -7.87 -8.31 -10.22
CA GLU A 104 -6.44 -8.09 -10.34
C GLU A 104 -5.69 -9.01 -9.38
N THR A 105 -4.70 -9.74 -9.90
CA THR A 105 -3.84 -10.61 -9.09
C THR A 105 -2.44 -10.01 -9.01
N ARG A 106 -1.84 -10.02 -7.82
CA ARG A 106 -0.48 -9.54 -7.55
C ARG A 106 0.26 -10.55 -6.69
N TYR A 107 1.57 -10.66 -6.91
CA TYR A 107 2.46 -11.54 -6.16
C TYR A 107 3.50 -10.74 -5.39
N PHE A 108 3.90 -11.27 -4.24
CA PHE A 108 4.88 -10.64 -3.37
C PHE A 108 5.82 -11.69 -2.79
N ILE A 109 7.02 -11.25 -2.44
CA ILE A 109 7.98 -11.98 -1.61
C ILE A 109 8.16 -11.24 -0.29
N SER A 110 8.39 -11.98 0.79
CA SER A 110 8.50 -11.39 2.12
C SER A 110 9.56 -12.06 2.98
N SER A 111 10.12 -11.27 3.90
CA SER A 111 10.96 -11.75 4.99
C SER A 111 10.23 -11.86 6.33
N LEU A 112 8.94 -11.53 6.38
CA LEU A 112 8.11 -11.73 7.56
C LEU A 112 7.87 -13.22 7.81
N SER A 113 7.74 -13.58 9.07
CA SER A 113 7.28 -14.92 9.46
C SER A 113 5.90 -15.23 8.87
N PRO A 114 5.54 -16.50 8.71
CA PRO A 114 4.23 -16.88 8.18
C PRO A 114 3.12 -16.50 9.18
N ASP A 115 2.50 -15.35 8.93
CA ASP A 115 1.31 -14.83 9.60
C ASP A 115 0.46 -14.10 8.57
N ILE A 116 -0.60 -14.73 8.12
CA ILE A 116 -1.49 -14.21 7.09
C ILE A 116 -2.15 -12.89 7.49
N TYR A 117 -2.40 -12.66 8.79
CA TYR A 117 -3.01 -11.43 9.28
C TYR A 117 -1.99 -10.27 9.26
N GLU A 118 -0.75 -10.53 9.61
CA GLU A 118 0.32 -9.54 9.51
C GLU A 118 0.58 -9.16 8.06
N ILE A 119 0.65 -10.13 7.16
CA ILE A 119 0.80 -9.91 5.71
C ILE A 119 -0.38 -9.12 5.15
N THR A 120 -1.61 -9.47 5.49
CA THR A 120 -2.81 -8.73 5.07
C THR A 120 -2.71 -7.27 5.48
N ARG A 121 -2.32 -7.01 6.73
CA ARG A 121 -2.13 -5.65 7.25
C ARG A 121 -0.99 -4.91 6.53
N ALA A 122 0.16 -5.56 6.29
CA ALA A 122 1.30 -4.97 5.62
C ALA A 122 0.97 -4.57 4.17
N VAL A 123 0.37 -5.48 3.40
CA VAL A 123 -0.07 -5.21 2.02
C VAL A 123 -1.12 -4.10 1.99
N ARG A 124 -2.06 -4.12 2.91
CA ARG A 124 -3.13 -3.11 3.01
C ARG A 124 -2.57 -1.72 3.35
N SER A 125 -1.62 -1.66 4.27
CA SER A 125 -0.98 -0.41 4.70
C SER A 125 -0.20 0.26 3.57
N HIS A 126 0.35 -0.50 2.64
CA HIS A 126 1.03 0.07 1.47
C HIS A 126 0.10 0.93 0.61
N TRP A 127 -1.16 0.52 0.43
CA TRP A 127 -2.18 1.30 -0.29
C TRP A 127 -2.53 2.63 0.38
N MET A 128 -2.33 2.73 1.69
CA MET A 128 -2.54 4.00 2.39
C MET A 128 -1.50 5.05 1.98
N VAL A 129 -0.29 4.63 1.61
CA VAL A 129 0.76 5.51 1.09
C VAL A 129 0.36 6.09 -0.27
N GLU A 130 -0.16 5.26 -1.18
CA GLU A 130 -0.66 5.72 -2.48
C GLU A 130 -1.82 6.71 -2.30
N SER A 131 -2.77 6.40 -1.40
CA SER A 131 -3.87 7.30 -1.07
C SER A 131 -3.38 8.62 -0.46
N TYR A 132 -2.30 8.58 0.33
CA TYR A 132 -1.69 9.76 0.91
C TYR A 132 -1.08 10.66 -0.18
N HIS A 133 -0.31 10.10 -1.10
CA HIS A 133 0.24 10.83 -2.24
C HIS A 133 -0.86 11.39 -3.13
N TRP A 134 -1.88 10.60 -3.45
CA TRP A 134 -3.04 11.10 -4.21
C TRP A 134 -3.67 12.36 -3.57
N HIS A 135 -3.76 12.43 -2.24
CA HIS A 135 -4.27 13.62 -1.56
C HIS A 135 -3.32 14.81 -1.68
N LEU A 136 -2.00 14.60 -1.66
CA LEU A 136 -1.03 15.67 -1.90
C LEU A 136 -1.18 16.22 -3.31
N ASP A 137 -1.30 15.36 -4.32
CA ASP A 137 -1.40 15.76 -5.72
C ASP A 137 -2.75 16.39 -6.05
N VAL A 138 -3.86 15.74 -5.67
CA VAL A 138 -5.21 16.19 -6.07
C VAL A 138 -5.77 17.26 -5.13
N THR A 139 -5.59 17.11 -3.79
CA THR A 139 -6.16 18.06 -2.82
C THR A 139 -5.27 19.27 -2.62
N PHE A 140 -3.96 19.07 -2.59
CA PHE A 140 -2.98 20.14 -2.35
C PHE A 140 -2.28 20.62 -3.62
N ARG A 141 -2.50 19.95 -4.77
CA ARG A 141 -1.93 20.29 -6.08
C ARG A 141 -0.39 20.34 -6.04
N GLU A 142 0.23 19.34 -5.40
CA GLU A 142 1.68 19.30 -5.25
C GLU A 142 2.39 19.25 -6.60
N ASP A 143 1.89 18.46 -7.56
CA ASP A 143 2.44 18.33 -8.92
C ASP A 143 2.35 19.62 -9.76
N TYR A 144 1.53 20.59 -9.36
CA TYR A 144 1.43 21.91 -10.02
C TYR A 144 2.42 22.93 -9.45
N ASP A 145 3.24 22.53 -8.48
CA ASP A 145 4.23 23.42 -7.88
C ASP A 145 5.51 23.42 -8.73
N HIS A 146 5.76 24.52 -9.44
CA HIS A 146 6.94 24.71 -10.28
C HIS A 146 8.06 25.47 -9.58
N THR A 147 8.12 25.42 -8.25
CA THR A 147 9.15 26.09 -7.46
C THR A 147 10.54 25.53 -7.78
N LEU A 148 11.40 26.35 -8.36
CA LEU A 148 12.76 25.98 -8.74
C LEU A 148 13.72 25.89 -7.53
N ASN A 149 13.42 26.61 -6.45
CA ASN A 149 14.21 26.60 -5.24
C ASN A 149 13.95 25.35 -4.43
N LYS A 150 14.95 24.47 -4.32
CA LYS A 150 14.84 23.17 -3.61
C LYS A 150 14.46 23.30 -2.13
N HIS A 151 14.92 24.33 -1.43
CA HIS A 151 14.57 24.55 -0.02
C HIS A 151 13.12 24.97 0.14
N ILE A 152 12.63 25.84 -0.74
CA ILE A 152 11.21 26.25 -0.73
C ILE A 152 10.32 25.04 -1.07
N ALA A 153 10.64 24.30 -2.13
CA ALA A 153 9.91 23.08 -2.50
C ALA A 153 9.85 22.07 -1.35
N TYR A 154 10.97 21.83 -0.67
CA TYR A 154 11.02 20.95 0.50
C TYR A 154 10.13 21.43 1.65
N ASN A 155 10.21 22.71 2.00
CA ASN A 155 9.39 23.29 3.06
C ASN A 155 7.90 23.25 2.73
N LEU A 156 7.52 23.55 1.48
CA LEU A 156 6.12 23.45 1.03
C LEU A 156 5.60 22.00 1.11
N ASN A 157 6.43 21.01 0.77
CA ASN A 157 6.07 19.60 0.91
C ASN A 157 5.80 19.23 2.38
N ILE A 158 6.66 19.69 3.32
CA ILE A 158 6.44 19.48 4.77
C ILE A 158 5.13 20.14 5.22
N MET A 159 4.89 21.39 4.81
CA MET A 159 3.67 22.10 5.18
C MET A 159 2.41 21.42 4.65
N ARG A 160 2.43 20.92 3.40
CA ARG A 160 1.32 20.14 2.83
C ARG A 160 1.06 18.85 3.62
N LYS A 161 2.11 18.13 4.00
CA LYS A 161 2.01 16.91 4.81
C LYS A 161 1.43 17.17 6.18
N LEU A 162 1.88 18.23 6.86
CA LEU A 162 1.31 18.68 8.12
C LEU A 162 -0.17 19.01 7.96
N ALA A 163 -0.53 19.85 7.00
CA ALA A 163 -1.90 20.23 6.73
C ALA A 163 -2.79 19.01 6.41
N LEU A 164 -2.29 18.05 5.63
CA LEU A 164 -3.02 16.81 5.32
C LEU A 164 -3.29 15.98 6.59
N ASN A 165 -2.30 15.82 7.45
CA ASN A 165 -2.45 15.07 8.69
C ASN A 165 -3.43 15.78 9.65
N THR A 166 -3.30 17.09 9.83
CA THR A 166 -4.22 17.92 10.61
C THR A 166 -5.65 17.78 10.10
N LEU A 167 -5.89 17.88 8.78
CA LEU A 167 -7.23 17.71 8.18
C LEU A 167 -7.84 16.32 8.42
N LYS A 168 -7.00 15.26 8.53
CA LYS A 168 -7.50 13.91 8.86
C LYS A 168 -8.05 13.86 10.29
N LEU A 169 -7.42 14.53 11.22
CA LEU A 169 -7.72 14.50 12.66
C LEU A 169 -8.88 15.46 13.04
N ILE A 170 -8.95 16.64 12.44
CA ILE A 170 -10.00 17.63 12.76
C ILE A 170 -11.40 17.10 12.41
N ASP A 171 -12.31 17.22 13.36
CA ASP A 171 -13.74 17.06 13.11
C ASP A 171 -14.38 18.41 12.71
N VAL A 172 -15.12 18.42 11.63
CA VAL A 172 -15.86 19.58 11.13
C VAL A 172 -17.37 19.47 11.39
N GLY A 173 -17.77 18.59 12.32
CA GLY A 173 -19.17 18.38 12.73
C GLY A 173 -20.03 17.60 11.73
N ARG A 174 -19.46 17.15 10.61
CA ARG A 174 -20.13 16.32 9.60
C ARG A 174 -19.14 15.49 8.80
N LYS A 175 -19.58 14.31 8.35
CA LYS A 175 -18.77 13.47 7.46
C LYS A 175 -18.44 14.21 6.16
N SER A 176 -17.19 14.55 5.95
CA SER A 176 -16.73 15.37 4.82
C SER A 176 -15.46 14.80 4.22
N SER A 177 -15.31 14.92 2.88
CA SER A 177 -14.05 14.59 2.21
C SER A 177 -12.95 15.58 2.64
N LEU A 178 -11.68 15.19 2.55
CA LEU A 178 -10.55 16.06 2.89
C LEU A 178 -10.57 17.39 2.11
N LYS A 179 -10.95 17.34 0.83
CA LYS A 179 -11.15 18.55 0.01
C LYS A 179 -12.20 19.48 0.62
N LYS A 180 -13.37 18.95 1.05
CA LYS A 180 -14.41 19.74 1.71
C LYS A 180 -13.95 20.25 3.07
N LYS A 181 -13.29 19.43 3.89
CA LYS A 181 -12.73 19.87 5.18
C LYS A 181 -11.78 21.05 5.00
N ARG A 182 -10.87 20.98 4.02
CA ARG A 182 -9.95 22.08 3.69
C ARG A 182 -10.71 23.38 3.36
N MET A 183 -11.77 23.29 2.56
CA MET A 183 -12.58 24.47 2.22
C MET A 183 -13.32 25.04 3.44
N ILE A 184 -13.97 24.19 4.24
CA ILE A 184 -14.72 24.60 5.44
C ILE A 184 -13.80 25.32 6.43
N ILE A 185 -12.62 24.76 6.70
CA ILE A 185 -11.64 25.35 7.61
C ILE A 185 -11.07 26.65 7.03
N GLY A 186 -10.78 26.69 5.73
CA GLY A 186 -10.26 27.87 5.06
C GLY A 186 -11.26 29.05 5.04
N TRP A 187 -12.58 28.78 5.03
CA TRP A 187 -13.60 29.82 5.12
C TRP A 187 -13.81 30.34 6.55
N ASN A 188 -13.53 29.54 7.58
CA ASN A 188 -13.71 29.88 8.98
C ASN A 188 -12.52 29.47 9.83
N PRO A 189 -11.31 30.00 9.57
CA PRO A 189 -10.09 29.53 10.23
C PRO A 189 -10.12 29.74 11.74
N LEU A 190 -10.67 30.84 12.22
CA LEU A 190 -10.75 31.14 13.65
C LEU A 190 -11.58 30.12 14.44
N LYS A 191 -12.67 29.62 13.83
CA LYS A 191 -13.52 28.60 14.46
C LYS A 191 -12.78 27.29 14.75
N TYR A 192 -11.78 26.96 13.94
CA TYR A 192 -11.04 25.70 14.03
C TYR A 192 -9.63 25.87 14.58
N PHE A 193 -9.26 27.10 14.97
CA PHE A 193 -7.90 27.43 15.38
C PHE A 193 -7.44 26.57 16.57
N ASP A 194 -8.24 26.49 17.64
CA ASP A 194 -7.90 25.67 18.81
C ASP A 194 -7.81 24.18 18.47
N SER A 195 -8.69 23.69 17.59
CA SER A 195 -8.64 22.30 17.13
C SER A 195 -7.40 22.02 16.29
N ILE A 196 -6.87 23.01 15.56
CA ILE A 196 -5.64 22.88 14.78
C ILE A 196 -4.41 22.82 15.69
N LEU A 197 -4.39 23.59 16.76
CA LEU A 197 -3.26 23.67 17.70
C LEU A 197 -3.22 22.49 18.68
N SER A 198 -4.35 21.81 18.91
CA SER A 198 -4.46 20.66 19.82
C SER A 198 -4.14 19.31 19.17
N VAL A 199 -3.83 19.29 17.87
CA VAL A 199 -3.40 18.13 17.08
C VAL A 199 -1.88 18.06 17.06
#